data_85ce81bc9ca700f4ed17aecff166f4c7
#
_entry.id   85ce81bc9ca700f4ed17aecff166f4c7
#
_cell.length_a   1.000
_cell.length_b   1.000
_cell.length_c   1.000
_cell.angle_alpha   90.00
_cell.angle_beta   90.00
_cell.angle_gamma   90.00
#
_symmetry.space_group_name_H-M   'P 1'
#
loop_
_entity.id
_entity.type
_entity.pdbx_description
1 polymer ?
#
loop_
_entity_poly.entity_id
_entity_poly.type
_entity_poly.pdbx_seq_one_letter_code
_entity_poly.pdbx_strand_id
1 'polypeptide(L)'
;MSRRRRNPFGKLSAGGVAVLLIVFVILYVFDMVGPEPKSTVEGECEFHFIDVGQGDSTLILSEGGVVVIDAGPQDHADSTERYIKSRTDTIDYLILTHPHEDHIGGADELFDSLKINNVILSDAYTDTLTFTRLLDKIEESGANVIEAKSGSTYIAGEIKLTILSPISEFSNLNDYSVVTKVEFGNTSAMITGDVEHHSEKLMIEEFGAYKLRCDIYQISHHGSSTSNCDSFMDAVSPEFAVIQSETGNSYGHPHRETIEKLEERNITYYRTDKMGHIVFVSDGEEVKLSD
;
A
#
# COMPACT_ATOMS: atom_id res chain seq x y z
N MET A 1 -55.84 46.94 34.46
CA MET A 1 -54.95 47.05 33.27
C MET A 1 -53.87 46.04 33.38
N SER A 2 -54.03 44.85 32.68
CA SER A 2 -53.07 43.77 32.68
C SER A 2 -52.22 43.86 31.42
N ARG A 3 -50.89 44.06 31.57
CA ARG A 3 -49.92 44.05 30.47
C ARG A 3 -49.56 42.61 30.12
N ARG A 4 -50.05 42.12 29.00
CA ARG A 4 -49.57 40.87 28.38
C ARG A 4 -48.11 41.03 27.97
N ARG A 5 -47.20 40.27 28.61
CA ARG A 5 -45.83 40.07 28.12
C ARG A 5 -45.86 39.29 26.80
N ARG A 6 -45.38 39.89 25.71
CA ARG A 6 -45.13 39.20 24.45
C ARG A 6 -43.92 38.29 24.62
N ASN A 7 -44.11 37.01 24.32
CA ASN A 7 -43.04 36.02 24.25
C ASN A 7 -42.21 36.27 22.95
N PRO A 8 -40.88 36.52 23.03
CA PRO A 8 -40.09 36.90 21.86
C PRO A 8 -39.68 35.71 20.99
N PHE A 9 -39.99 34.46 21.42
CA PHE A 9 -39.65 33.30 20.63
C PHE A 9 -40.86 32.85 19.79
N GLY A 10 -40.92 33.33 18.54
CA GLY A 10 -41.86 32.83 17.54
C GLY A 10 -41.70 31.31 17.41
N LYS A 11 -42.83 30.57 17.31
CA LYS A 11 -42.82 29.14 17.07
C LYS A 11 -42.10 28.87 15.74
N LEU A 12 -40.90 28.25 15.80
CA LEU A 12 -40.28 27.67 14.61
C LEU A 12 -41.26 26.66 14.01
N SER A 13 -41.53 26.78 12.71
CA SER A 13 -42.32 25.79 11.98
C SER A 13 -41.56 24.46 11.97
N ALA A 14 -42.28 23.34 11.88
CA ALA A 14 -41.65 21.99 11.78
C ALA A 14 -40.59 21.93 10.67
N GLY A 15 -40.76 22.69 9.57
CA GLY A 15 -39.77 22.83 8.50
C GLY A 15 -38.49 23.57 8.94
N GLY A 16 -38.62 24.60 9.80
CA GLY A 16 -37.46 25.32 10.32
C GLY A 16 -36.60 24.49 11.26
N VAL A 17 -37.22 23.63 12.06
CA VAL A 17 -36.51 22.68 12.94
C VAL A 17 -35.78 21.59 12.11
N ALA A 18 -36.41 21.09 11.04
CA ALA A 18 -35.79 20.11 10.15
C ALA A 18 -34.58 20.69 9.44
N VAL A 19 -34.67 21.92 8.93
CA VAL A 19 -33.53 22.60 8.26
C VAL A 19 -32.38 22.84 9.24
N LEU A 20 -32.66 23.26 10.47
CA LEU A 20 -31.64 23.42 11.52
C LEU A 20 -30.97 22.10 11.90
N LEU A 21 -31.73 21.00 11.98
CA LEU A 21 -31.17 19.67 12.24
C LEU A 21 -30.28 19.19 11.08
N ILE A 22 -30.69 19.41 9.82
CA ILE A 22 -29.88 19.06 8.64
C ILE A 22 -28.59 19.89 8.59
N VAL A 23 -28.67 21.18 8.85
CA VAL A 23 -27.48 22.06 8.93
C VAL A 23 -26.57 21.65 10.07
N PHE A 24 -27.13 21.27 11.23
CA PHE A 24 -26.35 20.80 12.38
C PHE A 24 -25.66 19.46 12.09
N VAL A 25 -26.35 18.52 11.43
CA VAL A 25 -25.77 17.25 10.99
C VAL A 25 -24.68 17.47 9.94
N ILE A 26 -24.91 18.36 8.98
CA ILE A 26 -23.89 18.72 7.97
C ILE A 26 -22.67 19.37 8.64
N LEU A 27 -22.87 20.32 9.56
CA LEU A 27 -21.76 20.94 10.29
C LEU A 27 -21.05 19.96 11.22
N TYR A 28 -21.79 19.05 11.88
CA TYR A 28 -21.22 18.02 12.73
C TYR A 28 -20.41 16.99 11.91
N VAL A 29 -20.93 16.56 10.75
CA VAL A 29 -20.20 15.70 9.82
C VAL A 29 -19.00 16.44 9.23
N PHE A 30 -19.09 17.73 8.93
CA PHE A 30 -17.97 18.55 8.44
C PHE A 30 -16.90 18.78 9.52
N ASP A 31 -17.30 18.87 10.80
CA ASP A 31 -16.39 19.01 11.95
C ASP A 31 -15.73 17.67 12.31
N MET A 32 -16.42 16.54 12.04
CA MET A 32 -15.87 15.18 12.18
C MET A 32 -15.05 14.72 10.95
N VAL A 33 -15.26 15.33 9.79
CA VAL A 33 -14.58 15.07 8.51
C VAL A 33 -13.91 16.35 8.03
N GLY A 34 -13.53 17.24 8.95
CA GLY A 34 -12.69 18.40 8.63
C GLY A 34 -11.42 17.92 7.92
N PRO A 35 -10.85 18.75 7.03
CA PRO A 35 -9.58 18.39 6.42
C PRO A 35 -8.61 17.99 7.53
N GLU A 36 -8.07 16.77 7.44
CA GLU A 36 -7.01 16.38 8.36
C GLU A 36 -5.93 17.47 8.33
N PRO A 37 -5.37 17.82 9.50
CA PRO A 37 -4.30 18.82 9.50
C PRO A 37 -3.22 18.31 8.54
N LYS A 38 -2.81 19.15 7.59
CA LYS A 38 -1.73 18.82 6.67
C LYS A 38 -0.55 18.31 7.48
N SER A 39 -0.15 17.07 7.20
CA SER A 39 1.04 16.50 7.79
C SER A 39 2.25 17.26 7.23
N THR A 40 3.03 17.87 8.10
CA THR A 40 4.31 18.49 7.71
C THR A 40 5.41 17.46 7.97
N VAL A 41 6.01 16.96 6.91
CA VAL A 41 7.21 16.13 6.96
C VAL A 41 8.41 16.94 6.48
N GLU A 42 9.62 16.57 6.92
CA GLU A 42 10.85 17.20 6.49
C GLU A 42 11.59 16.27 5.51
N GLY A 43 12.20 16.85 4.47
CA GLY A 43 12.94 16.08 3.47
C GLY A 43 12.09 15.41 2.40
N GLU A 44 12.62 14.35 1.84
CA GLU A 44 12.02 13.62 0.72
C GLU A 44 11.82 12.14 1.10
N CYS A 45 10.85 11.51 0.44
CA CYS A 45 10.66 10.08 0.48
C CYS A 45 10.77 9.51 -0.93
N GLU A 46 11.63 8.51 -1.11
CA GLU A 46 11.82 7.81 -2.37
C GLU A 46 11.07 6.47 -2.35
N PHE A 47 10.32 6.19 -3.41
CA PHE A 47 9.62 4.93 -3.65
C PHE A 47 10.28 4.24 -4.84
N HIS A 48 11.07 3.19 -4.60
CA HIS A 48 11.78 2.44 -5.61
C HIS A 48 11.08 1.13 -5.92
N PHE A 49 10.48 1.01 -7.07
CA PHE A 49 9.98 -0.25 -7.62
C PHE A 49 11.13 -0.92 -8.37
N ILE A 50 11.70 -1.94 -7.76
CA ILE A 50 12.95 -2.57 -8.24
C ILE A 50 12.61 -3.54 -9.37
N ASP A 51 13.37 -3.48 -10.46
CA ASP A 51 13.31 -4.48 -11.52
C ASP A 51 13.99 -5.77 -11.02
N VAL A 52 13.18 -6.73 -10.68
CA VAL A 52 13.56 -8.06 -10.20
C VAL A 52 13.16 -9.18 -11.18
N GLY A 53 12.88 -8.81 -12.45
CA GLY A 53 12.28 -9.73 -13.40
C GLY A 53 10.81 -9.96 -13.10
N GLN A 54 10.37 -11.22 -13.13
CA GLN A 54 9.00 -11.58 -12.75
C GLN A 54 8.91 -11.72 -11.24
N GLY A 55 8.37 -10.71 -10.56
CA GLY A 55 8.24 -10.64 -9.11
C GLY A 55 8.19 -9.21 -8.60
N ASP A 56 8.08 -9.06 -7.30
CA ASP A 56 7.95 -7.78 -6.63
C ASP A 56 9.08 -7.52 -5.65
N SER A 57 9.60 -6.30 -5.65
CA SER A 57 10.41 -5.74 -4.57
C SER A 57 10.30 -4.23 -4.60
N THR A 58 9.92 -3.63 -3.49
CA THR A 58 9.77 -2.19 -3.35
C THR A 58 10.56 -1.70 -2.15
N LEU A 59 11.47 -0.74 -2.37
CA LEU A 59 12.22 -0.07 -1.31
C LEU A 59 11.67 1.34 -1.12
N ILE A 60 11.39 1.72 0.12
CA ILE A 60 10.90 3.04 0.49
C ILE A 60 11.89 3.65 1.48
N LEU A 61 12.40 4.83 1.14
CA LEU A 61 13.44 5.53 1.88
C LEU A 61 12.98 6.94 2.24
N SER A 62 13.15 7.31 3.51
CA SER A 62 13.10 8.71 3.96
C SER A 62 14.20 8.95 4.99
N GLU A 63 14.40 10.18 5.40
CA GLU A 63 15.30 10.47 6.51
C GLU A 63 14.79 9.76 7.79
N GLY A 64 15.59 8.82 8.30
CA GLY A 64 15.28 8.04 9.50
C GLY A 64 14.27 6.91 9.33
N GLY A 65 13.86 6.56 8.09
CA GLY A 65 12.95 5.44 7.85
C GLY A 65 13.28 4.64 6.60
N VAL A 66 13.35 3.31 6.74
CA VAL A 66 13.62 2.37 5.64
C VAL A 66 12.63 1.21 5.70
N VAL A 67 11.89 1.03 4.62
CA VAL A 67 10.93 -0.06 4.46
C VAL A 67 11.22 -0.81 3.18
N VAL A 68 11.22 -2.13 3.25
CA VAL A 68 11.27 -3.00 2.06
C VAL A 68 10.01 -3.84 2.06
N ILE A 69 9.33 -3.90 0.92
CA ILE A 69 8.16 -4.74 0.70
C ILE A 69 8.49 -5.72 -0.41
N ASP A 70 8.53 -7.00 -0.07
CA ASP A 70 9.01 -8.12 -0.88
C ASP A 70 10.49 -8.01 -1.31
N ALA A 71 11.06 -9.14 -1.70
CA ALA A 71 12.49 -9.28 -2.01
C ALA A 71 12.75 -9.82 -3.43
N GLY A 72 11.68 -10.06 -4.20
CA GLY A 72 11.76 -10.65 -5.53
C GLY A 72 12.13 -12.15 -5.52
N PRO A 73 12.30 -12.72 -6.72
CA PRO A 73 12.67 -14.13 -6.90
C PRO A 73 14.15 -14.40 -6.55
N GLN A 74 14.46 -15.66 -6.25
CA GLN A 74 15.79 -16.11 -5.88
C GLN A 74 16.85 -15.81 -6.95
N ASP A 75 16.51 -15.90 -8.22
CA ASP A 75 17.47 -15.67 -9.32
C ASP A 75 17.87 -14.21 -9.50
N HIS A 76 17.14 -13.28 -8.90
CA HIS A 76 17.47 -11.85 -8.84
C HIS A 76 17.95 -11.39 -7.45
N ALA A 77 18.04 -12.28 -6.46
CA ALA A 77 18.39 -11.99 -5.07
C ALA A 77 19.66 -11.13 -4.93
N ASP A 78 20.75 -11.52 -5.57
CA ASP A 78 22.04 -10.81 -5.54
C ASP A 78 21.91 -9.36 -6.09
N SER A 79 21.10 -9.14 -7.12
CA SER A 79 20.92 -7.80 -7.71
C SER A 79 20.05 -6.92 -6.83
N THR A 80 19.00 -7.50 -6.26
CA THR A 80 18.06 -6.84 -5.33
C THR A 80 18.80 -6.44 -4.05
N GLU A 81 19.55 -7.36 -3.46
CA GLU A 81 20.38 -7.10 -2.28
C GLU A 81 21.36 -5.95 -2.54
N ARG A 82 22.16 -6.01 -3.63
CA ARG A 82 23.11 -4.93 -3.97
C ARG A 82 22.43 -3.60 -4.18
N TYR A 83 21.27 -3.58 -4.80
CA TYR A 83 20.50 -2.35 -5.01
C TYR A 83 20.10 -1.72 -3.68
N ILE A 84 19.53 -2.49 -2.77
CA ILE A 84 19.09 -2.04 -1.45
C ILE A 84 20.30 -1.65 -0.60
N LYS A 85 21.31 -2.50 -0.52
CA LYS A 85 22.51 -2.28 0.29
C LYS A 85 23.34 -1.05 -0.15
N SER A 86 23.30 -0.70 -1.43
CA SER A 86 23.94 0.53 -1.89
C SER A 86 23.31 1.81 -1.32
N ARG A 87 22.13 1.70 -0.67
CA ARG A 87 21.34 2.81 -0.13
C ARG A 87 21.18 2.77 1.37
N THR A 88 21.24 1.59 1.97
CA THR A 88 21.07 1.40 3.41
C THR A 88 21.76 0.13 3.90
N ASP A 89 22.17 0.12 5.17
CA ASP A 89 22.64 -1.08 5.89
C ASP A 89 21.58 -1.63 6.88
N THR A 90 20.45 -0.93 7.04
CA THR A 90 19.41 -1.30 8.00
C THR A 90 18.03 -1.12 7.41
N ILE A 91 17.16 -2.10 7.61
CA ILE A 91 15.75 -2.09 7.25
C ILE A 91 14.93 -2.03 8.54
N ASP A 92 14.07 -1.01 8.68
CA ASP A 92 13.19 -0.89 9.84
C ASP A 92 12.04 -1.88 9.80
N TYR A 93 11.44 -2.04 8.61
CA TYR A 93 10.40 -3.04 8.35
C TYR A 93 10.67 -3.74 7.01
N LEU A 94 10.83 -5.05 7.06
CA LEU A 94 10.71 -5.94 5.92
C LEU A 94 9.28 -6.49 5.94
N ILE A 95 8.48 -6.16 4.94
CA ILE A 95 7.11 -6.67 4.79
C ILE A 95 7.14 -7.71 3.68
N LEU A 96 6.70 -8.93 3.98
CA LEU A 96 6.60 -10.01 3.02
C LEU A 96 5.12 -10.25 2.75
N THR A 97 4.69 -9.93 1.52
CA THR A 97 3.26 -9.89 1.19
C THR A 97 2.60 -11.25 1.30
N HIS A 98 3.17 -12.24 0.64
CA HIS A 98 2.69 -13.62 0.69
C HIS A 98 3.82 -14.60 0.31
N PRO A 99 3.68 -15.92 0.60
CA PRO A 99 4.81 -16.84 0.55
C PRO A 99 5.13 -17.43 -0.83
N HIS A 100 4.85 -16.73 -1.94
CA HIS A 100 5.30 -17.16 -3.26
C HIS A 100 6.77 -16.77 -3.49
N GLU A 101 7.44 -17.57 -4.29
CA GLU A 101 8.89 -17.48 -4.52
C GLU A 101 9.29 -16.14 -5.17
N ASP A 102 8.50 -15.63 -6.07
CA ASP A 102 8.71 -14.37 -6.77
C ASP A 102 8.52 -13.10 -5.87
N HIS A 103 8.15 -13.30 -4.60
CA HIS A 103 8.06 -12.25 -3.57
C HIS A 103 9.08 -12.45 -2.44
N ILE A 104 9.28 -13.71 -2.01
CA ILE A 104 10.15 -13.99 -0.86
C ILE A 104 11.49 -14.63 -1.22
N GLY A 105 11.71 -14.96 -2.50
CA GLY A 105 12.87 -15.74 -2.95
C GLY A 105 14.22 -15.09 -2.64
N GLY A 106 14.30 -13.78 -2.73
CA GLY A 106 15.52 -13.01 -2.44
C GLY A 106 15.70 -12.59 -0.97
N ALA A 107 14.79 -12.98 -0.08
CA ALA A 107 14.85 -12.52 1.30
C ALA A 107 16.06 -13.06 2.09
N ASP A 108 16.54 -14.27 1.74
CA ASP A 108 17.71 -14.88 2.39
C ASP A 108 18.93 -13.95 2.32
N GLU A 109 19.20 -13.37 1.13
CA GLU A 109 20.34 -12.49 0.87
C GLU A 109 20.19 -11.16 1.62
N LEU A 110 18.96 -10.67 1.81
CA LEU A 110 18.72 -9.48 2.63
C LEU A 110 19.07 -9.74 4.09
N PHE A 111 18.68 -10.91 4.65
CA PHE A 111 19.04 -11.28 6.04
C PHE A 111 20.53 -11.50 6.22
N ASP A 112 21.23 -11.99 5.21
CA ASP A 112 22.67 -12.25 5.28
C ASP A 112 23.52 -10.97 5.23
N SER A 113 23.01 -9.90 4.65
CA SER A 113 23.79 -8.71 4.34
C SER A 113 23.33 -7.44 5.04
N LEU A 114 22.09 -7.37 5.49
CA LEU A 114 21.46 -6.19 6.08
C LEU A 114 20.93 -6.49 7.48
N LYS A 115 20.90 -5.46 8.32
CA LYS A 115 20.21 -5.55 9.60
C LYS A 115 18.71 -5.30 9.39
N ILE A 116 17.88 -6.29 9.74
CA ILE A 116 16.42 -6.17 9.68
C ILE A 116 15.90 -6.08 11.11
N ASN A 117 15.18 -4.98 11.41
CA ASN A 117 14.67 -4.73 12.75
C ASN A 117 13.33 -5.46 12.99
N ASN A 118 12.40 -5.35 12.04
CA ASN A 118 11.08 -5.95 12.13
C ASN A 118 10.72 -6.66 10.81
N VAL A 119 10.04 -7.78 10.92
CA VAL A 119 9.45 -8.51 9.78
C VAL A 119 7.95 -8.56 9.98
N ILE A 120 7.19 -8.11 8.97
CA ILE A 120 5.73 -8.22 8.94
C ILE A 120 5.36 -9.24 7.88
N LEU A 121 4.60 -10.25 8.24
CA LEU A 121 4.09 -11.29 7.32
C LEU A 121 2.67 -11.69 7.72
N SER A 122 1.92 -12.24 6.76
CA SER A 122 0.62 -12.84 7.04
C SER A 122 0.77 -14.20 7.71
N ASP A 123 -0.31 -14.78 8.18
CA ASP A 123 -0.38 -16.14 8.70
C ASP A 123 -0.47 -17.22 7.61
N ALA A 124 -0.29 -16.84 6.34
CA ALA A 124 -0.24 -17.76 5.22
C ALA A 124 0.93 -18.75 5.36
N TYR A 125 0.65 -20.02 5.14
CA TYR A 125 1.65 -21.08 5.25
C TYR A 125 1.77 -21.85 3.93
N THR A 126 3.01 -22.22 3.60
CA THR A 126 3.33 -23.17 2.52
C THR A 126 4.46 -24.11 2.95
N ASP A 127 4.55 -25.29 2.35
CA ASP A 127 5.60 -26.29 2.61
C ASP A 127 6.78 -26.20 1.64
N THR A 128 6.93 -25.07 0.94
CA THR A 128 8.05 -24.85 0.01
C THR A 128 9.39 -24.71 0.75
N LEU A 129 10.48 -25.11 0.08
CA LEU A 129 11.82 -24.95 0.63
C LEU A 129 12.20 -23.47 0.82
N THR A 130 11.75 -22.59 -0.08
CA THR A 130 11.98 -21.14 0.02
C THR A 130 11.36 -20.58 1.29
N PHE A 131 10.10 -20.92 1.57
CA PHE A 131 9.42 -20.46 2.78
C PHE A 131 10.06 -21.04 4.06
N THR A 132 10.45 -22.32 4.04
CA THR A 132 11.14 -22.95 5.18
C THR A 132 12.47 -22.24 5.48
N ARG A 133 13.30 -21.99 4.46
CA ARG A 133 14.58 -21.26 4.61
C ARG A 133 14.35 -19.84 5.14
N LEU A 134 13.35 -19.16 4.62
CA LEU A 134 12.97 -17.83 5.11
C LEU A 134 12.68 -17.83 6.62
N LEU A 135 11.88 -18.79 7.10
CA LEU A 135 11.56 -18.89 8.53
C LEU A 135 12.81 -19.15 9.38
N ASP A 136 13.72 -20.01 8.90
CA ASP A 136 15.01 -20.28 9.56
C ASP A 136 15.86 -18.99 9.64
N LYS A 137 15.94 -18.21 8.55
CA LYS A 137 16.65 -16.93 8.50
C LYS A 137 16.05 -15.87 9.44
N ILE A 138 14.73 -15.79 9.49
CA ILE A 138 14.03 -14.88 10.41
C ILE A 138 14.39 -15.24 11.88
N GLU A 139 14.32 -16.55 12.23
CA GLU A 139 14.68 -17.01 13.58
C GLU A 139 16.14 -16.70 13.92
N GLU A 140 17.09 -17.01 13.01
CA GLU A 140 18.52 -16.76 13.18
C GLU A 140 18.86 -15.28 13.31
N SER A 141 18.15 -14.39 12.60
CA SER A 141 18.41 -12.95 12.62
C SER A 141 18.05 -12.27 13.94
N GLY A 142 17.11 -12.84 14.68
CA GLY A 142 16.54 -12.24 15.88
C GLY A 142 15.68 -11.00 15.60
N ALA A 143 15.26 -10.77 14.36
CA ALA A 143 14.32 -9.71 14.01
C ALA A 143 12.98 -9.90 14.75
N ASN A 144 12.32 -8.78 15.06
CA ASN A 144 11.00 -8.83 15.68
C ASN A 144 9.95 -9.24 14.64
N VAL A 145 9.27 -10.35 14.88
CA VAL A 145 8.23 -10.87 13.96
C VAL A 145 6.87 -10.33 14.34
N ILE A 146 6.17 -9.78 13.38
CA ILE A 146 4.86 -9.17 13.53
C ILE A 146 3.88 -9.83 12.55
N GLU A 147 2.82 -10.40 13.08
CA GLU A 147 1.69 -10.87 12.27
C GLU A 147 0.92 -9.68 11.70
N ALA A 148 0.74 -9.66 10.38
CA ALA A 148 -0.02 -8.63 9.70
C ALA A 148 -1.49 -8.66 10.12
N LYS A 149 -2.00 -7.51 10.57
CA LYS A 149 -3.42 -7.36 10.96
C LYS A 149 -4.00 -6.13 10.29
N SER A 150 -5.09 -6.33 9.57
CA SER A 150 -5.84 -5.25 8.94
C SER A 150 -6.16 -4.12 9.93
N GLY A 151 -5.96 -2.87 9.52
CA GLY A 151 -6.13 -1.67 10.34
C GLY A 151 -4.94 -1.30 11.24
N SER A 152 -3.91 -2.17 11.38
CA SER A 152 -2.71 -1.85 12.15
C SER A 152 -1.85 -0.80 11.45
N THR A 153 -1.17 0.02 12.25
CA THR A 153 -0.28 1.07 11.75
C THR A 153 1.10 0.97 12.38
N TYR A 154 2.13 1.27 11.58
CA TYR A 154 3.53 1.29 12.01
C TYR A 154 4.21 2.55 11.48
N ILE A 155 5.31 2.95 12.12
CA ILE A 155 6.07 4.15 11.78
C ILE A 155 7.54 3.79 11.58
N ALA A 156 8.11 4.22 10.46
CA ALA A 156 9.54 4.19 10.17
C ALA A 156 10.00 5.62 9.83
N GLY A 157 10.64 6.30 10.76
CA GLY A 157 10.91 7.73 10.63
C GLY A 157 9.61 8.52 10.44
N GLU A 158 9.46 9.19 9.31
CA GLU A 158 8.24 9.92 8.95
C GLU A 158 7.30 9.11 8.01
N ILE A 159 7.72 7.89 7.63
CA ILE A 159 6.89 6.98 6.85
C ILE A 159 5.86 6.32 7.76
N LYS A 160 4.59 6.46 7.43
CA LYS A 160 3.49 5.75 8.10
C LYS A 160 3.04 4.58 7.22
N LEU A 161 2.96 3.41 7.81
CA LEU A 161 2.48 2.18 7.20
C LEU A 161 1.12 1.83 7.77
N THR A 162 0.13 1.59 6.91
CA THR A 162 -1.19 1.09 7.31
C THR A 162 -1.44 -0.23 6.60
N ILE A 163 -1.61 -1.31 7.37
CA ILE A 163 -1.95 -2.63 6.82
C ILE A 163 -3.44 -2.67 6.48
N LEU A 164 -3.76 -3.02 5.25
CA LEU A 164 -5.14 -3.08 4.75
C LEU A 164 -5.64 -4.52 4.56
N SER A 165 -4.73 -5.47 4.30
CA SER A 165 -5.02 -6.90 4.13
C SER A 165 -3.89 -7.71 4.78
N PRO A 166 -4.13 -8.97 5.21
CA PRO A 166 -5.35 -9.75 5.06
C PRO A 166 -6.48 -9.32 6.02
N ILE A 167 -7.74 -9.42 5.55
CA ILE A 167 -8.94 -9.05 6.33
C ILE A 167 -9.64 -10.29 6.89
N SER A 168 -9.48 -11.43 6.22
CA SER A 168 -10.10 -12.71 6.60
C SER A 168 -9.16 -13.87 6.26
N GLU A 169 -9.59 -15.08 6.61
CA GLU A 169 -8.95 -16.30 6.10
C GLU A 169 -9.32 -16.51 4.61
N PHE A 170 -8.36 -16.92 3.83
CA PHE A 170 -8.51 -17.16 2.39
C PHE A 170 -8.11 -18.59 2.01
N SER A 171 -8.58 -19.08 0.88
CA SER A 171 -8.16 -20.36 0.32
C SER A 171 -7.02 -20.24 -0.69
N ASN A 172 -6.78 -19.03 -1.17
CA ASN A 172 -5.75 -18.67 -2.14
C ASN A 172 -4.64 -17.87 -1.44
N LEU A 173 -3.38 -18.27 -1.64
CA LEU A 173 -2.22 -17.61 -1.01
C LEU A 173 -2.07 -16.14 -1.44
N ASN A 174 -2.44 -15.81 -2.68
CA ASN A 174 -2.39 -14.44 -3.18
C ASN A 174 -3.26 -13.48 -2.36
N ASP A 175 -4.48 -13.90 -1.99
CA ASP A 175 -5.39 -13.09 -1.18
C ASP A 175 -4.90 -12.86 0.26
N TYR A 176 -3.90 -13.64 0.73
CA TYR A 176 -3.20 -13.38 1.98
C TYR A 176 -2.14 -12.27 1.88
N SER A 177 -1.93 -11.68 0.71
CA SER A 177 -0.96 -10.59 0.55
C SER A 177 -1.17 -9.49 1.58
N VAL A 178 -0.08 -9.10 2.23
CA VAL A 178 -0.06 -7.96 3.16
C VAL A 178 -0.13 -6.68 2.35
N VAL A 179 -1.34 -6.18 2.09
CA VAL A 179 -1.52 -4.91 1.42
C VAL A 179 -1.16 -3.78 2.36
N THR A 180 -0.24 -2.95 1.93
CA THR A 180 0.27 -1.83 2.74
C THR A 180 0.03 -0.51 2.03
N LYS A 181 -0.70 0.40 2.70
CA LYS A 181 -0.70 1.82 2.33
C LYS A 181 0.47 2.50 3.03
N VAL A 182 1.34 3.09 2.24
CA VAL A 182 2.51 3.85 2.69
C VAL A 182 2.20 5.32 2.53
N GLU A 183 2.31 6.08 3.62
CA GLU A 183 2.00 7.51 3.64
C GLU A 183 3.25 8.30 4.06
N PHE A 184 3.54 9.38 3.33
CA PHE A 184 4.57 10.37 3.66
C PHE A 184 4.01 11.76 3.44
N GLY A 185 3.81 12.50 4.53
CA GLY A 185 3.11 13.77 4.46
C GLY A 185 1.67 13.60 3.97
N ASN A 186 1.35 14.27 2.87
CA ASN A 186 0.04 14.20 2.20
C ASN A 186 0.05 13.25 0.99
N THR A 187 1.17 12.61 0.70
CA THR A 187 1.32 11.66 -0.40
C THR A 187 1.25 10.21 0.06
N SER A 188 0.91 9.31 -0.84
CA SER A 188 0.77 7.90 -0.49
C SER A 188 1.01 6.94 -1.65
N ALA A 189 1.49 5.74 -1.33
CA ALA A 189 1.56 4.61 -2.23
C ALA A 189 0.75 3.44 -1.69
N MET A 190 0.15 2.65 -2.57
CA MET A 190 -0.50 1.39 -2.26
C MET A 190 0.33 0.25 -2.83
N ILE A 191 0.88 -0.58 -1.95
CA ILE A 191 1.66 -1.78 -2.32
C ILE A 191 0.81 -2.99 -1.99
N THR A 192 0.50 -3.80 -2.99
CA THR A 192 -0.59 -4.76 -2.94
C THR A 192 -0.15 -6.22 -3.00
N GLY A 193 1.09 -6.49 -3.43
CA GLY A 193 1.46 -7.85 -3.79
C GLY A 193 0.47 -8.43 -4.80
N ASP A 194 0.01 -9.63 -4.57
CA ASP A 194 -0.78 -10.40 -5.52
C ASP A 194 -2.27 -10.53 -5.17
N VAL A 195 -2.80 -9.63 -4.32
CA VAL A 195 -4.24 -9.72 -3.98
C VAL A 195 -5.11 -9.83 -5.21
N GLU A 196 -6.13 -10.69 -5.12
CA GLU A 196 -7.11 -10.91 -6.16
C GLU A 196 -8.45 -10.24 -5.85
N HIS A 197 -9.38 -10.33 -6.77
CA HIS A 197 -10.69 -9.65 -6.71
C HIS A 197 -11.47 -9.88 -5.40
N HIS A 198 -11.24 -10.99 -4.71
CA HIS A 198 -11.95 -11.27 -3.46
C HIS A 198 -11.44 -10.35 -2.34
N SER A 199 -10.14 -10.31 -2.12
CA SER A 199 -9.54 -9.44 -1.11
C SER A 199 -9.75 -7.96 -1.44
N GLU A 200 -9.64 -7.57 -2.74
CA GLU A 200 -9.93 -6.20 -3.19
C GLU A 200 -11.34 -5.73 -2.78
N LYS A 201 -12.36 -6.58 -2.96
CA LYS A 201 -13.74 -6.25 -2.59
C LYS A 201 -13.91 -6.11 -1.07
N LEU A 202 -13.28 -7.00 -0.29
CA LEU A 202 -13.31 -6.90 1.16
C LEU A 202 -12.65 -5.61 1.67
N MET A 203 -11.53 -5.18 1.05
CA MET A 203 -10.90 -3.90 1.39
C MET A 203 -11.82 -2.71 1.10
N ILE A 204 -12.58 -2.73 -0.01
CA ILE A 204 -13.57 -1.67 -0.30
C ILE A 204 -14.66 -1.64 0.76
N GLU A 205 -15.18 -2.82 1.15
CA GLU A 205 -16.23 -2.94 2.16
C GLU A 205 -15.78 -2.46 3.54
N GLU A 206 -14.54 -2.79 3.94
CA GLU A 206 -13.99 -2.46 5.26
C GLU A 206 -13.56 -0.98 5.37
N PHE A 207 -12.85 -0.47 4.36
CA PHE A 207 -12.21 0.84 4.44
C PHE A 207 -12.92 1.94 3.66
N GLY A 208 -13.69 1.58 2.63
CA GLY A 208 -14.28 2.52 1.69
C GLY A 208 -13.25 3.24 0.81
N ALA A 209 -13.71 3.85 -0.28
CA ALA A 209 -12.84 4.48 -1.27
C ALA A 209 -11.95 5.61 -0.69
N TYR A 210 -12.44 6.36 0.30
CA TYR A 210 -11.67 7.47 0.86
C TYR A 210 -10.34 7.03 1.48
N LYS A 211 -10.33 5.91 2.24
CA LYS A 211 -9.11 5.38 2.86
C LYS A 211 -8.19 4.67 1.86
N LEU A 212 -8.76 4.15 0.77
CA LEU A 212 -8.02 3.43 -0.25
C LEU A 212 -7.32 4.34 -1.27
N ARG A 213 -7.72 5.61 -1.39
CA ARG A 213 -7.05 6.53 -2.33
C ARG A 213 -5.55 6.62 -2.07
N CYS A 214 -4.78 6.63 -3.16
CA CYS A 214 -3.34 6.87 -3.11
C CYS A 214 -2.88 7.58 -4.40
N ASP A 215 -1.64 8.06 -4.39
CA ASP A 215 -1.02 8.73 -5.53
C ASP A 215 -0.31 7.72 -6.43
N ILE A 216 0.37 6.74 -5.84
CA ILE A 216 1.05 5.65 -6.55
C ILE A 216 0.37 4.32 -6.23
N TYR A 217 0.04 3.54 -7.26
CA TYR A 217 -0.54 2.21 -7.12
C TYR A 217 0.36 1.16 -7.77
N GLN A 218 0.91 0.24 -6.96
CA GLN A 218 1.49 -0.99 -7.48
C GLN A 218 0.35 -1.87 -8.00
N ILE A 219 0.36 -2.13 -9.29
CA ILE A 219 -0.66 -2.97 -9.94
C ILE A 219 -0.55 -4.39 -9.41
N SER A 220 -1.62 -4.87 -8.79
CA SER A 220 -1.68 -6.17 -8.14
C SER A 220 -1.36 -7.30 -9.11
N HIS A 221 -0.63 -8.31 -8.59
CA HIS A 221 -0.37 -9.58 -9.26
C HIS A 221 0.26 -9.38 -10.66
N HIS A 222 1.26 -8.49 -10.72
CA HIS A 222 2.03 -8.16 -11.95
C HIS A 222 1.15 -7.75 -13.14
N GLY A 223 -0.08 -7.32 -12.88
CA GLY A 223 -1.06 -7.00 -13.91
C GLY A 223 -1.91 -8.19 -14.38
N SER A 224 -2.08 -9.21 -13.54
CA SER A 224 -3.01 -10.32 -13.81
C SER A 224 -4.45 -9.83 -13.97
N SER A 225 -5.21 -10.51 -14.82
CA SER A 225 -6.66 -10.29 -14.97
C SER A 225 -7.49 -10.87 -13.82
N THR A 226 -6.89 -11.62 -12.88
CA THR A 226 -7.56 -12.08 -11.65
C THR A 226 -7.62 -11.01 -10.58
N SER A 227 -6.89 -9.91 -10.79
CA SER A 227 -6.72 -8.77 -9.89
C SER A 227 -7.15 -7.46 -10.58
N ASN A 228 -7.05 -6.34 -9.85
CA ASN A 228 -7.31 -5.01 -10.39
C ASN A 228 -8.76 -4.85 -10.88
N CYS A 229 -9.75 -5.26 -10.05
CA CYS A 229 -11.15 -5.09 -10.42
C CYS A 229 -11.52 -3.61 -10.53
N ASP A 230 -12.49 -3.30 -11.41
CA ASP A 230 -12.89 -1.93 -11.72
C ASP A 230 -13.23 -1.13 -10.46
N SER A 231 -13.99 -1.74 -9.53
CA SER A 231 -14.38 -1.08 -8.28
C SER A 231 -13.19 -0.77 -7.37
N PHE A 232 -12.13 -1.60 -7.38
CA PHE A 232 -10.93 -1.35 -6.59
C PHE A 232 -10.08 -0.26 -7.22
N MET A 233 -9.85 -0.31 -8.53
CA MET A 233 -9.14 0.74 -9.26
C MET A 233 -9.83 2.11 -9.13
N ASP A 234 -11.18 2.14 -9.17
CA ASP A 234 -11.97 3.35 -8.96
C ASP A 234 -11.87 3.87 -7.51
N ALA A 235 -11.77 2.97 -6.52
CA ALA A 235 -11.60 3.32 -5.11
C ALA A 235 -10.20 3.86 -4.81
N VAL A 236 -9.16 3.20 -5.35
CA VAL A 236 -7.76 3.61 -5.22
C VAL A 236 -7.48 4.91 -5.98
N SER A 237 -8.03 5.06 -7.18
CA SER A 237 -8.00 6.27 -8.02
C SER A 237 -6.62 6.95 -8.08
N PRO A 238 -5.56 6.26 -8.49
CA PRO A 238 -4.19 6.74 -8.43
C PRO A 238 -3.89 7.72 -9.57
N GLU A 239 -2.87 8.58 -9.39
CA GLU A 239 -2.26 9.37 -10.46
C GLU A 239 -1.29 8.52 -11.29
N PHE A 240 -0.49 7.69 -10.59
CA PHE A 240 0.52 6.83 -11.18
C PHE A 240 0.28 5.36 -10.82
N ALA A 241 0.56 4.49 -11.78
CA ALA A 241 0.57 3.05 -11.54
C ALA A 241 1.92 2.45 -11.93
N VAL A 242 2.36 1.42 -11.19
CA VAL A 242 3.58 0.68 -11.50
C VAL A 242 3.25 -0.80 -11.67
N ILE A 243 3.75 -1.38 -12.75
CA ILE A 243 3.64 -2.80 -13.02
C ILE A 243 5.05 -3.39 -12.92
N GLN A 244 5.27 -4.28 -11.96
CA GLN A 244 6.50 -5.04 -11.83
C GLN A 244 6.30 -6.39 -12.51
N SER A 245 7.01 -6.65 -13.59
CA SER A 245 6.91 -7.87 -14.39
C SER A 245 8.10 -8.02 -15.31
N GLU A 246 8.32 -9.20 -15.85
CA GLU A 246 9.39 -9.49 -16.82
C GLU A 246 8.88 -9.52 -18.26
N THR A 247 9.69 -9.01 -19.19
CA THR A 247 9.41 -9.16 -20.62
C THR A 247 9.42 -10.62 -21.05
N GLY A 248 8.30 -11.11 -21.59
CA GLY A 248 8.21 -12.46 -22.10
C GLY A 248 8.00 -13.53 -21.03
N ASN A 249 7.57 -13.12 -19.82
CA ASN A 249 7.20 -14.04 -18.75
C ASN A 249 6.16 -15.09 -19.22
N SER A 250 6.16 -16.25 -18.59
CA SER A 250 5.30 -17.38 -19.01
C SER A 250 3.82 -17.19 -18.69
N TYR A 251 3.48 -16.21 -17.85
CA TYR A 251 2.10 -15.91 -17.42
C TYR A 251 1.38 -14.98 -18.40
N GLY A 252 2.13 -14.26 -19.25
CA GLY A 252 1.58 -13.24 -20.16
C GLY A 252 1.28 -11.91 -19.45
N HIS A 253 1.86 -11.68 -18.28
CA HIS A 253 1.71 -10.44 -17.52
C HIS A 253 2.51 -9.28 -18.12
N PRO A 254 1.99 -8.03 -18.04
CA PRO A 254 0.61 -7.72 -17.66
C PRO A 254 -0.39 -8.16 -18.73
N HIS A 255 -1.56 -8.62 -18.32
CA HIS A 255 -2.64 -8.96 -19.23
C HIS A 255 -3.20 -7.70 -19.92
N ARG A 256 -3.66 -7.88 -21.16
CA ARG A 256 -4.21 -6.77 -21.95
C ARG A 256 -5.37 -6.07 -21.26
N GLU A 257 -6.20 -6.82 -20.58
CA GLU A 257 -7.37 -6.32 -19.84
C GLU A 257 -6.96 -5.31 -18.73
N THR A 258 -5.85 -5.56 -18.05
CA THR A 258 -5.32 -4.63 -17.03
C THR A 258 -4.81 -3.34 -17.66
N ILE A 259 -4.11 -3.44 -18.78
CA ILE A 259 -3.64 -2.26 -19.52
C ILE A 259 -4.83 -1.44 -20.03
N GLU A 260 -5.84 -2.08 -20.64
CA GLU A 260 -7.06 -1.40 -21.12
C GLU A 260 -7.77 -0.64 -19.97
N LYS A 261 -7.88 -1.22 -18.77
CA LYS A 261 -8.46 -0.55 -17.59
C LYS A 261 -7.69 0.70 -17.16
N LEU A 262 -6.35 0.67 -17.23
CA LEU A 262 -5.49 1.84 -16.92
C LEU A 262 -5.70 2.96 -17.95
N GLU A 263 -5.70 2.59 -19.24
CA GLU A 263 -5.89 3.53 -20.35
C GLU A 263 -7.29 4.18 -20.32
N GLU A 264 -8.34 3.41 -20.06
CA GLU A 264 -9.73 3.91 -19.94
C GLU A 264 -9.89 4.93 -18.80
N ARG A 265 -9.10 4.79 -17.73
CA ARG A 265 -9.07 5.72 -16.58
C ARG A 265 -8.10 6.88 -16.73
N ASN A 266 -7.34 6.92 -17.83
CA ASN A 266 -6.25 7.87 -18.06
C ASN A 266 -5.21 7.87 -16.92
N ILE A 267 -4.95 6.71 -16.30
CA ILE A 267 -3.91 6.52 -15.30
C ILE A 267 -2.56 6.42 -16.02
N THR A 268 -1.60 7.25 -15.61
CA THR A 268 -0.24 7.16 -16.11
C THR A 268 0.44 5.94 -15.50
N TYR A 269 0.93 5.01 -16.33
CA TYR A 269 1.56 3.80 -15.81
C TYR A 269 2.96 3.59 -16.35
N TYR A 270 3.78 2.95 -15.53
CA TYR A 270 5.16 2.59 -15.80
C TYR A 270 5.37 1.11 -15.58
N ARG A 271 6.33 0.51 -16.30
CA ARG A 271 6.59 -0.93 -16.28
C ARG A 271 8.06 -1.18 -16.09
N THR A 272 8.42 -2.05 -15.12
CA THR A 272 9.82 -2.41 -14.87
C THR A 272 10.45 -3.13 -16.07
N ASP A 273 9.70 -3.95 -16.77
CA ASP A 273 10.20 -4.67 -17.97
C ASP A 273 10.53 -3.76 -19.17
N LYS A 274 10.21 -2.47 -19.10
CA LYS A 274 10.50 -1.47 -20.12
C LYS A 274 11.50 -0.43 -19.69
N MET A 275 11.54 -0.11 -18.39
CA MET A 275 12.30 1.03 -17.88
C MET A 275 13.41 0.61 -16.89
N GLY A 276 13.44 -0.65 -16.46
CA GLY A 276 14.26 -1.07 -15.33
C GLY A 276 13.65 -0.60 -14.01
N HIS A 277 14.48 -0.20 -13.07
CA HIS A 277 13.97 0.35 -11.80
C HIS A 277 13.18 1.65 -12.04
N ILE A 278 12.07 1.78 -11.32
CA ILE A 278 11.20 2.97 -11.38
C ILE A 278 11.24 3.63 -10.01
N VAL A 279 11.59 4.91 -9.99
CA VAL A 279 11.73 5.66 -8.73
C VAL A 279 10.82 6.87 -8.74
N PHE A 280 10.01 7.01 -7.71
CA PHE A 280 9.27 8.23 -7.45
C PHE A 280 9.84 8.93 -6.22
N VAL A 281 9.79 10.25 -6.24
CA VAL A 281 10.20 11.10 -5.12
C VAL A 281 8.99 11.92 -4.67
N SER A 282 8.76 11.92 -3.37
CA SER A 282 7.75 12.75 -2.71
C SER A 282 8.41 13.77 -1.80
N ASP A 283 7.95 15.01 -1.87
CA ASP A 283 8.29 16.08 -0.90
C ASP A 283 7.24 16.20 0.24
N GLY A 284 6.33 15.22 0.33
CA GLY A 284 5.22 15.21 1.27
C GLY A 284 3.97 15.96 0.80
N GLU A 285 4.02 16.69 -0.31
CA GLU A 285 2.87 17.37 -0.92
C GLU A 285 2.58 16.85 -2.33
N GLU A 286 3.62 16.54 -3.10
CA GLU A 286 3.53 16.05 -4.48
C GLU A 286 4.44 14.85 -4.68
N VAL A 287 4.06 13.99 -5.64
CA VAL A 287 4.86 12.84 -6.10
C VAL A 287 5.33 13.10 -7.53
N LYS A 288 6.60 12.81 -7.81
CA LYS A 288 7.18 12.95 -9.15
C LYS A 288 8.01 11.73 -9.50
N LEU A 289 7.96 11.31 -10.78
CA LEU A 289 8.91 10.33 -11.29
C LEU A 289 10.30 10.95 -11.26
N SER A 290 11.26 10.22 -10.71
CA SER A 290 12.67 10.63 -10.73
C SER A 290 13.24 10.53 -12.16
N ASP A 291 14.11 11.46 -12.53
CA ASP A 291 14.79 11.49 -13.85
C ASP A 291 15.75 10.30 -14.03
#